data_bc676b57ba457937381c53c984144b75
#
_entry.id   bc676b57ba457937381c53c984144b75
#
_cell.length_a   1.000
_cell.length_b   1.000
_cell.length_c   1.000
_cell.angle_alpha   90.00
_cell.angle_beta   90.00
_cell.angle_gamma   90.00
#
_symmetry.space_group_name_H-M   'P 1'
#
loop_
_entity.id
_entity.type
_entity.pdbx_description
1 polymer ?
#
loop_
_entity_poly.entity_id
_entity_poly.type
_entity_poly.pdbx_seq_one_letter_code
_entity_poly.pdbx_strand_id
1 'polypeptide(L)'
;MIREIFRFINYRYFLHMKLVFFVDVDNTLLNNDQIKVEIKASLTRILGKQEAEHFWQHHDSFREYAKLVDFPNITRTYCAEINEKTCSVVVGNIFNGIEFSQSLYPQALEVITHLKTLGSVFVFSEGDMIYQRRKIEKSGIAEVVDGIFLFEHKLDHLDEIIAQFQGDRFIFIDDRDDKLLEIKQRISSALTIVVCQGHYAKEDCPANHSANFVVGSVAELRQFSRETFFPLKNQSIN
;
A
#
# COMPACT_ATOMS: atom_id res chain seq x y z
N MET A 1 42.01 -18.67 4.19
CA MET A 1 42.13 -17.85 5.41
C MET A 1 41.68 -16.40 5.19
N ILE A 2 42.30 -15.57 4.29
CA ILE A 2 41.88 -14.17 4.07
C ILE A 2 40.44 -14.07 3.50
N ARG A 3 40.03 -14.96 2.58
CA ARG A 3 38.66 -14.98 2.04
C ARG A 3 37.59 -15.34 3.08
N GLU A 4 37.91 -16.16 4.06
CA GLU A 4 36.96 -16.54 5.14
C GLU A 4 36.83 -15.41 6.17
N ILE A 5 37.91 -14.70 6.48
CA ILE A 5 37.86 -13.53 7.37
C ILE A 5 37.01 -12.42 6.75
N PHE A 6 37.15 -12.14 5.45
CA PHE A 6 36.26 -11.19 4.72
C PHE A 6 34.80 -11.64 4.71
N ARG A 7 34.53 -12.96 4.63
CA ARG A 7 33.19 -13.51 4.71
C ARG A 7 32.58 -13.32 6.11
N PHE A 8 33.36 -13.52 7.18
CA PHE A 8 32.92 -13.33 8.57
C PHE A 8 32.72 -11.85 8.91
N ILE A 9 33.59 -10.94 8.44
CA ILE A 9 33.45 -9.50 8.67
C ILE A 9 32.22 -8.97 7.94
N ASN A 10 32.00 -9.32 6.69
CA ASN A 10 30.81 -8.94 5.94
C ASN A 10 29.54 -9.49 6.57
N TYR A 11 29.53 -10.75 7.03
CA TYR A 11 28.37 -11.37 7.67
C TYR A 11 28.00 -10.68 9.00
N ARG A 12 29.00 -10.33 9.84
CA ARG A 12 28.77 -9.55 11.06
C ARG A 12 28.25 -8.13 10.76
N TYR A 13 28.76 -7.48 9.73
CA TYR A 13 28.28 -6.16 9.31
C TYR A 13 26.80 -6.23 8.89
N PHE A 14 26.41 -7.23 8.10
CA PHE A 14 25.03 -7.44 7.68
C PHE A 14 24.06 -7.77 8.82
N LEU A 15 24.51 -8.42 9.88
CA LEU A 15 23.67 -8.71 11.04
C LEU A 15 23.25 -7.46 11.83
N HIS A 16 23.99 -6.37 11.72
CA HIS A 16 23.72 -5.11 12.41
C HIS A 16 23.00 -4.07 11.54
N MET A 17 22.86 -4.31 10.24
CA MET A 17 22.14 -3.39 9.34
C MET A 17 20.66 -3.37 9.67
N LYS A 18 20.08 -2.18 9.73
CA LYS A 18 18.65 -1.98 9.99
C LYS A 18 17.86 -2.04 8.68
N LEU A 19 16.89 -2.93 8.60
CA LEU A 19 15.90 -2.96 7.54
C LEU A 19 14.73 -2.06 7.92
N VAL A 20 14.27 -1.27 6.96
CA VAL A 20 13.08 -0.42 7.10
C VAL A 20 12.16 -0.76 5.93
N PHE A 21 10.99 -1.27 6.25
CA PHE A 21 9.96 -1.62 5.28
C PHE A 21 8.93 -0.52 5.20
N PHE A 22 8.63 -0.07 4.00
CA PHE A 22 7.54 0.83 3.65
C PHE A 22 6.53 0.04 2.84
N VAL A 23 5.34 -0.16 3.40
CA VAL A 23 4.31 -1.03 2.82
C VAL A 23 3.11 -0.20 2.42
N ASP A 24 2.69 -0.31 1.16
CA ASP A 24 1.44 0.28 0.70
C ASP A 24 0.22 -0.48 1.26
N VAL A 25 -0.96 0.12 1.18
CA VAL A 25 -2.19 -0.42 1.75
C VAL A 25 -3.13 -0.94 0.66
N ASP A 26 -3.51 -0.08 -0.29
CA ASP A 26 -4.57 -0.37 -1.26
C ASP A 26 -4.08 -1.39 -2.29
N ASN A 27 -4.78 -2.51 -2.40
CA ASN A 27 -4.41 -3.66 -3.23
C ASN A 27 -3.05 -4.31 -2.90
N THR A 28 -2.40 -3.87 -1.81
CA THR A 28 -1.20 -4.50 -1.25
C THR A 28 -1.52 -5.28 0.03
N LEU A 29 -2.07 -4.64 1.05
CA LEU A 29 -2.54 -5.27 2.29
C LEU A 29 -4.05 -5.46 2.31
N LEU A 30 -4.78 -4.58 1.64
CA LEU A 30 -6.23 -4.47 1.69
C LEU A 30 -6.80 -4.48 0.27
N ASN A 31 -7.79 -5.35 0.03
CA ASN A 31 -8.46 -5.47 -1.28
C ASN A 31 -9.39 -4.27 -1.52
N ASN A 32 -8.79 -3.18 -2.00
CA ASN A 32 -9.50 -1.94 -2.28
C ASN A 32 -10.50 -2.07 -3.44
N ASP A 33 -10.28 -3.00 -4.35
CA ASP A 33 -11.23 -3.26 -5.45
C ASP A 33 -12.51 -3.88 -4.91
N GLN A 34 -12.41 -4.82 -3.95
CA GLN A 34 -13.57 -5.38 -3.28
C GLN A 34 -14.33 -4.31 -2.50
N ILE A 35 -13.65 -3.41 -1.79
CA ILE A 35 -14.28 -2.29 -1.07
C ILE A 35 -15.08 -1.42 -2.05
N LYS A 36 -14.55 -1.09 -3.22
CA LYS A 36 -15.27 -0.31 -4.24
C LYS A 36 -16.53 -1.03 -4.71
N VAL A 37 -16.46 -2.35 -4.90
CA VAL A 37 -17.63 -3.19 -5.26
C VAL A 37 -18.71 -3.10 -4.17
N GLU A 38 -18.32 -3.20 -2.91
CA GLU A 38 -19.24 -3.12 -1.75
C GLU A 38 -19.87 -1.73 -1.61
N ILE A 39 -19.09 -0.66 -1.81
CA ILE A 39 -19.60 0.71 -1.83
C ILE A 39 -20.65 0.85 -2.95
N LYS A 40 -20.32 0.42 -4.17
CA LYS A 40 -21.21 0.52 -5.32
C LYS A 40 -22.50 -0.27 -5.12
N ALA A 41 -22.41 -1.47 -4.58
CA ALA A 41 -23.56 -2.30 -4.24
C ALA A 41 -24.45 -1.65 -3.17
N SER A 42 -23.86 -1.06 -2.15
CA SER A 42 -24.57 -0.36 -1.07
C SER A 42 -25.24 0.92 -1.57
N LEU A 43 -24.57 1.71 -2.40
CA LEU A 43 -25.17 2.88 -3.06
C LEU A 43 -26.35 2.46 -3.93
N THR A 44 -26.20 1.40 -4.76
CA THR A 44 -27.27 0.88 -5.61
C THR A 44 -28.49 0.44 -4.81
N ARG A 45 -28.27 -0.25 -3.69
CA ARG A 45 -29.34 -0.73 -2.82
C ARG A 45 -30.11 0.40 -2.12
N ILE A 46 -29.41 1.46 -1.74
CA ILE A 46 -29.97 2.55 -0.91
C ILE A 46 -30.52 3.68 -1.76
N LEU A 47 -29.78 4.09 -2.78
CA LEU A 47 -30.15 5.22 -3.66
C LEU A 47 -30.87 4.79 -4.95
N GLY A 48 -30.81 3.50 -5.31
CA GLY A 48 -31.22 3.01 -6.62
C GLY A 48 -30.11 3.10 -7.65
N LYS A 49 -30.27 2.36 -8.75
CA LYS A 49 -29.24 2.17 -9.77
C LYS A 49 -28.81 3.50 -10.43
N GLN A 50 -29.76 4.34 -10.78
CA GLN A 50 -29.50 5.60 -11.50
C GLN A 50 -28.67 6.56 -10.63
N GLU A 51 -29.06 6.78 -9.38
CA GLU A 51 -28.35 7.67 -8.46
C GLU A 51 -27.00 7.10 -8.03
N ALA A 52 -26.86 5.79 -7.91
CA ALA A 52 -25.58 5.15 -7.64
C ALA A 52 -24.60 5.33 -8.82
N GLU A 53 -25.07 5.23 -10.05
CA GLU A 53 -24.27 5.51 -11.25
C GLU A 53 -23.89 7.00 -11.33
N HIS A 54 -24.79 7.91 -10.98
CA HIS A 54 -24.53 9.35 -10.91
C HIS A 54 -23.46 9.67 -9.87
N PHE A 55 -23.58 9.12 -8.64
CA PHE A 55 -22.53 9.24 -7.62
C PHE A 55 -21.17 8.75 -8.12
N TRP A 56 -21.16 7.61 -8.84
CA TRP A 56 -19.92 7.03 -9.35
C TRP A 56 -19.29 7.86 -10.48
N GLN A 57 -20.08 8.58 -11.27
CA GLN A 57 -19.57 9.56 -12.24
C GLN A 57 -18.84 10.72 -11.54
N HIS A 58 -19.35 11.22 -10.40
CA HIS A 58 -18.62 12.19 -9.59
C HIS A 58 -17.29 11.62 -9.07
N HIS A 59 -17.28 10.36 -8.62
CA HIS A 59 -16.06 9.67 -8.20
C HIS A 59 -15.03 9.61 -9.33
N ASP A 60 -15.42 9.19 -10.52
CA ASP A 60 -14.50 9.03 -11.64
C ASP A 60 -13.97 10.38 -12.14
N SER A 61 -14.82 11.39 -12.24
CA SER A 61 -14.46 12.76 -12.61
C SER A 61 -13.48 13.36 -11.59
N PHE A 62 -13.74 13.18 -10.30
CA PHE A 62 -12.86 13.68 -9.25
C PHE A 62 -11.49 12.98 -9.29
N ARG A 63 -11.48 11.65 -9.44
CA ARG A 63 -10.24 10.86 -9.57
C ARG A 63 -9.41 11.29 -10.78
N GLU A 64 -10.05 11.57 -11.92
CA GLU A 64 -9.37 12.03 -13.12
C GLU A 64 -8.72 13.40 -12.91
N TYR A 65 -9.42 14.32 -12.26
CA TYR A 65 -8.92 15.68 -12.00
C TYR A 65 -7.87 15.73 -10.89
N ALA A 66 -8.17 15.19 -9.72
CA ALA A 66 -7.34 15.29 -8.52
C ALA A 66 -6.25 14.20 -8.42
N LYS A 67 -6.34 13.15 -9.26
CA LYS A 67 -5.47 11.96 -9.23
C LYS A 67 -5.51 11.18 -7.91
N LEU A 68 -6.50 11.47 -7.08
CA LEU A 68 -6.76 10.78 -5.81
C LEU A 68 -8.27 10.53 -5.66
N VAL A 69 -8.66 9.70 -4.69
CA VAL A 69 -10.05 9.43 -4.33
C VAL A 69 -10.34 10.06 -2.98
N ASP A 70 -11.21 11.07 -2.96
CA ASP A 70 -11.69 11.80 -1.78
C ASP A 70 -13.20 11.60 -1.64
N PHE A 71 -13.60 10.50 -1.02
CA PHE A 71 -15.02 10.19 -0.83
C PHE A 71 -15.79 11.24 -0.02
N PRO A 72 -15.23 11.86 1.03
CA PRO A 72 -15.88 12.98 1.70
C PRO A 72 -16.24 14.12 0.75
N ASN A 73 -15.33 14.56 -0.10
CA ASN A 73 -15.53 15.63 -1.07
C ASN A 73 -16.49 15.22 -2.18
N ILE A 74 -16.35 14.00 -2.72
CA ILE A 74 -17.27 13.43 -3.70
C ILE A 74 -18.69 13.41 -3.14
N THR A 75 -18.87 12.94 -1.90
CA THR A 75 -20.18 12.94 -1.22
C THR A 75 -20.75 14.36 -1.11
N ARG A 76 -19.93 15.33 -0.72
CA ARG A 76 -20.35 16.71 -0.55
C ARG A 76 -20.82 17.33 -1.88
N THR A 77 -20.05 17.13 -2.95
CA THR A 77 -20.39 17.68 -4.29
C THR A 77 -21.63 17.02 -4.88
N TYR A 78 -21.73 15.71 -4.82
CA TYR A 78 -22.90 14.96 -5.25
C TYR A 78 -24.16 15.39 -4.49
N CYS A 79 -24.10 15.43 -3.16
CA CYS A 79 -25.28 15.81 -2.35
C CYS A 79 -25.70 17.28 -2.51
N ALA A 80 -24.76 18.17 -2.85
CA ALA A 80 -25.08 19.55 -3.17
C ALA A 80 -25.82 19.65 -4.52
N GLU A 81 -25.47 18.82 -5.50
CA GLU A 81 -26.13 18.83 -6.81
C GLU A 81 -27.56 18.31 -6.74
N ILE A 82 -27.80 17.18 -6.08
CA ILE A 82 -29.17 16.64 -5.95
C ILE A 82 -30.04 17.43 -4.97
N ASN A 83 -29.45 18.37 -4.21
CA ASN A 83 -30.14 19.26 -3.26
C ASN A 83 -31.04 18.52 -2.24
N GLU A 84 -30.62 17.33 -1.81
CA GLU A 84 -31.34 16.53 -0.81
C GLU A 84 -30.67 16.66 0.58
N LYS A 85 -31.43 17.17 1.56
CA LYS A 85 -30.93 17.48 2.92
C LYS A 85 -30.39 16.26 3.68
N THR A 86 -30.91 15.06 3.39
CA THR A 86 -30.52 13.82 4.06
C THR A 86 -29.39 13.07 3.35
N CYS A 87 -29.04 13.48 2.14
CA CYS A 87 -28.08 12.78 1.28
C CYS A 87 -26.74 12.52 1.99
N SER A 88 -26.13 13.56 2.58
CA SER A 88 -24.83 13.41 3.24
C SER A 88 -24.85 12.43 4.40
N VAL A 89 -25.97 12.33 5.12
CA VAL A 89 -26.15 11.35 6.21
C VAL A 89 -26.28 9.94 5.65
N VAL A 90 -27.10 9.79 4.60
CA VAL A 90 -27.36 8.48 3.96
C VAL A 90 -26.08 7.93 3.33
N VAL A 91 -25.39 8.72 2.52
CA VAL A 91 -24.14 8.32 1.87
C VAL A 91 -23.04 8.14 2.91
N GLY A 92 -22.93 9.02 3.90
CA GLY A 92 -21.98 8.89 5.00
C GLY A 92 -22.15 7.59 5.79
N ASN A 93 -23.40 7.15 6.01
CA ASN A 93 -23.67 5.87 6.68
C ASN A 93 -23.20 4.66 5.85
N ILE A 94 -23.25 4.73 4.52
CA ILE A 94 -22.70 3.68 3.65
C ILE A 94 -21.20 3.52 3.92
N PHE A 95 -20.44 4.61 3.87
CA PHE A 95 -19.01 4.57 4.15
C PHE A 95 -18.70 4.19 5.59
N ASN A 96 -19.56 4.58 6.54
CA ASN A 96 -19.42 4.21 7.94
C ASN A 96 -19.64 2.73 8.21
N GLY A 97 -20.43 2.06 7.38
CA GLY A 97 -20.76 0.65 7.52
C GLY A 97 -19.76 -0.32 6.87
N ILE A 98 -18.67 0.18 6.27
CA ILE A 98 -17.68 -0.70 5.63
C ILE A 98 -16.81 -1.35 6.71
N GLU A 99 -16.76 -2.67 6.68
CA GLU A 99 -15.95 -3.51 7.58
C GLU A 99 -14.58 -3.79 6.93
N PHE A 100 -13.67 -2.81 7.01
CA PHE A 100 -12.34 -2.88 6.36
C PHE A 100 -11.51 -4.09 6.78
N SER A 101 -11.69 -4.60 7.99
CA SER A 101 -11.00 -5.82 8.47
C SER A 101 -11.33 -7.06 7.66
N GLN A 102 -12.53 -7.12 7.07
CA GLN A 102 -12.95 -8.23 6.20
C GLN A 102 -12.39 -8.12 4.78
N SER A 103 -11.85 -6.96 4.43
CA SER A 103 -11.24 -6.71 3.11
C SER A 103 -9.72 -6.86 3.12
N LEU A 104 -9.10 -7.26 4.22
CA LEU A 104 -7.69 -7.61 4.25
C LEU A 104 -7.41 -8.79 3.32
N TYR A 105 -6.28 -8.72 2.59
CA TYR A 105 -5.80 -9.90 1.90
C TYR A 105 -5.39 -10.99 2.90
N PRO A 106 -5.49 -12.28 2.52
CA PRO A 106 -5.10 -13.37 3.41
C PRO A 106 -3.71 -13.17 4.01
N GLN A 107 -3.61 -13.30 5.31
CA GLN A 107 -2.36 -13.19 6.08
C GLN A 107 -1.67 -11.80 6.04
N ALA A 108 -2.36 -10.73 5.68
CA ALA A 108 -1.76 -9.39 5.60
C ALA A 108 -1.17 -8.92 6.95
N LEU A 109 -1.88 -9.12 8.07
CA LEU A 109 -1.39 -8.73 9.40
C LEU A 109 -0.25 -9.64 9.89
N GLU A 110 -0.32 -10.93 9.57
CA GLU A 110 0.75 -11.88 9.87
C GLU A 110 2.03 -11.58 9.08
N VAL A 111 1.90 -11.10 7.83
CA VAL A 111 3.04 -10.62 7.04
C VAL A 111 3.70 -9.43 7.73
N ILE A 112 2.93 -8.42 8.15
CA ILE A 112 3.48 -7.27 8.89
C ILE A 112 4.23 -7.75 10.14
N THR A 113 3.61 -8.64 10.92
CA THR A 113 4.22 -9.22 12.12
C THR A 113 5.51 -9.96 11.80
N HIS A 114 5.54 -10.72 10.70
CA HIS A 114 6.75 -11.39 10.23
C HIS A 114 7.84 -10.39 9.82
N LEU A 115 7.54 -9.39 9.01
CA LEU A 115 8.49 -8.36 8.59
C LEU A 115 9.07 -7.58 9.78
N LYS A 116 8.28 -7.37 10.85
CA LYS A 116 8.76 -6.77 12.11
C LYS A 116 9.82 -7.62 12.83
N THR A 117 9.88 -8.91 12.60
CA THR A 117 11.00 -9.73 13.09
C THR A 117 12.31 -9.47 12.34
N LEU A 118 12.23 -8.88 11.15
CA LEU A 118 13.36 -8.59 10.28
C LEU A 118 13.82 -7.13 10.40
N GLY A 119 12.90 -6.19 10.65
CA GLY A 119 13.17 -4.76 10.71
C GLY A 119 11.95 -3.95 11.13
N SER A 120 12.02 -2.63 11.02
CA SER A 120 10.87 -1.75 11.30
C SER A 120 9.93 -1.71 10.09
N VAL A 121 8.63 -1.68 10.35
CA VAL A 121 7.58 -1.71 9.30
C VAL A 121 6.67 -0.50 9.42
N PHE A 122 6.61 0.29 8.37
CA PHE A 122 5.78 1.48 8.28
C PHE A 122 4.79 1.36 7.13
N VAL A 123 3.58 1.85 7.32
CA VAL A 123 2.68 2.13 6.20
C VAL A 123 3.23 3.34 5.43
N PHE A 124 3.24 3.23 4.10
CA PHE A 124 3.55 4.30 3.17
C PHE A 124 2.49 4.36 2.08
N SER A 125 1.43 5.13 2.34
CA SER A 125 0.22 5.10 1.52
C SER A 125 -0.18 6.48 1.04
N GLU A 126 -0.91 6.53 -0.09
CA GLU A 126 -1.46 7.76 -0.64
C GLU A 126 -2.99 7.71 -0.69
N GLY A 127 -3.62 8.89 -0.61
CA GLY A 127 -5.07 9.04 -0.71
C GLY A 127 -5.61 10.16 0.18
N ASP A 128 -6.94 10.28 0.23
CA ASP A 128 -7.58 11.20 1.15
C ASP A 128 -7.19 10.90 2.60
N MET A 129 -6.73 11.95 3.29
CA MET A 129 -6.13 11.82 4.62
C MET A 129 -7.09 11.27 5.67
N ILE A 130 -8.39 11.53 5.54
CA ILE A 130 -9.42 11.09 6.50
C ILE A 130 -9.84 9.66 6.17
N TYR A 131 -10.19 9.40 4.90
CA TYR A 131 -10.71 8.10 4.49
C TYR A 131 -9.62 7.01 4.52
N GLN A 132 -8.41 7.34 4.07
CA GLN A 132 -7.29 6.40 4.07
C GLN A 132 -6.84 6.06 5.49
N ARG A 133 -6.75 7.07 6.38
CA ARG A 133 -6.47 6.83 7.81
C ARG A 133 -7.50 5.89 8.43
N ARG A 134 -8.78 6.13 8.15
CA ARG A 134 -9.85 5.28 8.65
C ARG A 134 -9.74 3.83 8.16
N LYS A 135 -9.39 3.60 6.88
CA LYS A 135 -9.13 2.26 6.36
C LYS A 135 -8.03 1.56 7.16
N ILE A 136 -6.92 2.24 7.37
CA ILE A 136 -5.75 1.71 8.09
C ILE A 136 -6.09 1.38 9.55
N GLU A 137 -6.83 2.25 10.24
CA GLU A 137 -7.24 2.04 11.64
C GLU A 137 -8.28 0.92 11.76
N LYS A 138 -9.34 0.96 10.94
CA LYS A 138 -10.46 0.02 11.03
C LYS A 138 -10.14 -1.38 10.48
N SER A 139 -9.10 -1.51 9.68
CA SER A 139 -8.61 -2.83 9.24
C SER A 139 -7.72 -3.54 10.27
N GLY A 140 -7.26 -2.84 11.31
CA GLY A 140 -6.30 -3.36 12.30
C GLY A 140 -4.83 -3.22 11.87
N ILE A 141 -4.55 -2.65 10.68
CA ILE A 141 -3.17 -2.42 10.22
C ILE A 141 -2.43 -1.48 11.16
N ALA A 142 -3.10 -0.41 11.66
CA ALA A 142 -2.50 0.57 12.56
C ALA A 142 -1.94 -0.04 13.85
N GLU A 143 -2.52 -1.15 14.31
CA GLU A 143 -2.15 -1.80 15.56
C GLU A 143 -0.86 -2.62 15.45
N VAL A 144 -0.49 -3.01 14.24
CA VAL A 144 0.65 -3.92 14.02
C VAL A 144 1.87 -3.26 13.39
N VAL A 145 1.75 -2.07 12.79
CA VAL A 145 2.87 -1.33 12.19
C VAL A 145 3.60 -0.47 13.23
N ASP A 146 4.82 -0.04 12.92
CA ASP A 146 5.60 0.86 13.77
C ASP A 146 5.25 2.34 13.56
N GLY A 147 4.57 2.67 12.45
CA GLY A 147 4.06 4.01 12.17
C GLY A 147 3.39 4.10 10.81
N ILE A 148 2.80 5.25 10.54
CA ILE A 148 1.99 5.48 9.33
C ILE A 148 2.43 6.80 8.69
N PHE A 149 2.92 6.70 7.45
CA PHE A 149 3.17 7.80 6.54
C PHE A 149 2.03 7.81 5.50
N LEU A 150 1.16 8.79 5.63
CA LEU A 150 -0.01 8.96 4.79
C LEU A 150 0.02 10.36 4.17
N PHE A 151 -0.14 10.43 2.84
CA PHE A 151 -0.10 11.67 2.07
C PHE A 151 -1.14 11.63 0.95
N GLU A 152 -1.49 12.78 0.41
CA GLU A 152 -2.28 12.83 -0.83
C GLU A 152 -1.47 12.25 -2.01
N HIS A 153 -0.18 12.62 -2.09
CA HIS A 153 0.79 12.13 -3.07
C HIS A 153 2.06 11.69 -2.35
N LYS A 154 2.19 10.41 -2.05
CA LYS A 154 3.24 9.89 -1.17
C LYS A 154 4.66 10.12 -1.68
N LEU A 155 4.86 10.08 -3.00
CA LEU A 155 6.19 10.21 -3.57
C LEU A 155 6.77 11.63 -3.45
N ASP A 156 5.93 12.66 -3.31
CA ASP A 156 6.39 14.03 -3.10
C ASP A 156 7.14 14.19 -1.77
N HIS A 157 6.85 13.33 -0.80
CA HIS A 157 7.43 13.32 0.55
C HIS A 157 8.52 12.26 0.76
N LEU A 158 8.89 11.52 -0.30
CA LEU A 158 9.81 10.37 -0.18
C LEU A 158 11.15 10.77 0.45
N ASP A 159 11.78 11.85 -0.03
CA ASP A 159 13.10 12.26 0.44
C ASP A 159 13.06 12.74 1.89
N GLU A 160 12.00 13.45 2.27
CA GLU A 160 11.77 13.91 3.64
C GLU A 160 11.62 12.72 4.61
N ILE A 161 10.88 11.68 4.20
CA ILE A 161 10.70 10.49 5.02
C ILE A 161 12.01 9.75 5.18
N ILE A 162 12.71 9.47 4.08
CA ILE A 162 13.98 8.73 4.14
C ILE A 162 15.02 9.43 5.00
N ALA A 163 15.05 10.77 4.98
CA ALA A 163 15.96 11.56 5.81
C ALA A 163 15.72 11.39 7.33
N GLN A 164 14.54 10.91 7.76
CA GLN A 164 14.23 10.63 9.17
C GLN A 164 14.82 9.32 9.67
N PHE A 165 15.25 8.45 8.75
CA PHE A 165 15.74 7.12 9.10
C PHE A 165 17.24 7.01 8.91
N GLN A 166 17.93 6.57 9.97
CA GLN A 166 19.27 6.03 9.86
C GLN A 166 19.17 4.54 9.55
N GLY A 167 18.62 4.24 8.38
CA GLY A 167 18.43 2.90 7.90
C GLY A 167 19.55 2.49 6.96
N ASP A 168 19.94 1.25 7.05
CA ASP A 168 20.98 0.71 6.21
C ASP A 168 20.38 0.19 4.89
N ARG A 169 19.10 -0.18 4.91
CA ARG A 169 18.39 -0.64 3.74
C ARG A 169 16.89 -0.34 3.83
N PHE A 170 16.37 0.29 2.79
CA PHE A 170 14.96 0.60 2.62
C PHE A 170 14.33 -0.39 1.66
N ILE A 171 13.18 -0.97 2.03
CA ILE A 171 12.42 -1.92 1.24
C ILE A 171 11.02 -1.34 1.03
N PHE A 172 10.61 -1.16 -0.22
CA PHE A 172 9.29 -0.67 -0.58
C PHE A 172 8.47 -1.80 -1.17
N ILE A 173 7.24 -1.96 -0.68
CA ILE A 173 6.29 -3.02 -1.06
C ILE A 173 5.01 -2.33 -1.52
N ASP A 174 4.63 -2.56 -2.77
CA ASP A 174 3.51 -1.86 -3.43
C ASP A 174 2.91 -2.76 -4.52
N ASP A 175 1.64 -2.57 -4.90
CA ASP A 175 1.02 -3.26 -6.05
C ASP A 175 1.34 -2.54 -7.38
N ARG A 176 1.90 -1.33 -7.33
CA ARG A 176 2.19 -0.48 -8.48
C ARG A 176 3.67 -0.45 -8.84
N ASP A 177 4.03 -1.14 -9.91
CA ASP A 177 5.42 -1.19 -10.40
C ASP A 177 5.94 0.19 -10.87
N ASP A 178 5.06 1.06 -11.41
CA ASP A 178 5.43 2.43 -11.80
C ASP A 178 5.88 3.28 -10.60
N LYS A 179 5.20 3.17 -9.47
CA LYS A 179 5.60 3.83 -8.21
C LYS A 179 6.93 3.28 -7.69
N LEU A 180 7.10 1.96 -7.72
CA LEU A 180 8.34 1.30 -7.31
C LEU A 180 9.52 1.70 -8.22
N LEU A 181 9.30 1.86 -9.52
CA LEU A 181 10.30 2.33 -10.46
C LEU A 181 10.76 3.76 -10.12
N GLU A 182 9.82 4.68 -9.85
CA GLU A 182 10.15 6.05 -9.45
C GLU A 182 10.94 6.09 -8.13
N ILE A 183 10.54 5.31 -7.13
CA ILE A 183 11.28 5.18 -5.86
C ILE A 183 12.72 4.73 -6.13
N LYS A 184 12.90 3.71 -6.97
CA LYS A 184 14.22 3.15 -7.30
C LYS A 184 15.11 4.14 -8.08
N GLN A 185 14.51 5.00 -8.92
CA GLN A 185 15.23 6.07 -9.63
C GLN A 185 15.74 7.14 -8.67
N ARG A 186 14.95 7.47 -7.62
CA ARG A 186 15.33 8.47 -6.61
C ARG A 186 16.25 7.89 -5.54
N ILE A 187 16.06 6.63 -5.15
CA ILE A 187 16.83 5.95 -4.11
C ILE A 187 17.42 4.66 -4.70
N SER A 188 18.55 4.78 -5.37
CA SER A 188 19.18 3.65 -6.10
C SER A 188 19.54 2.45 -5.20
N SER A 189 19.70 2.66 -3.89
CA SER A 189 19.97 1.62 -2.88
C SER A 189 18.69 0.94 -2.34
N ALA A 190 17.50 1.47 -2.64
CA ALA A 190 16.25 0.88 -2.22
C ALA A 190 16.02 -0.47 -2.91
N LEU A 191 15.45 -1.42 -2.17
CA LEU A 191 14.87 -2.64 -2.73
C LEU A 191 13.36 -2.44 -2.89
N THR A 192 12.83 -2.98 -3.96
CA THR A 192 11.41 -2.88 -4.30
C THR A 192 10.81 -4.26 -4.50
N ILE A 193 9.60 -4.44 -3.99
CA ILE A 193 8.83 -5.67 -4.11
C ILE A 193 7.48 -5.31 -4.68
N VAL A 194 7.15 -5.81 -5.87
CA VAL A 194 5.81 -5.67 -6.42
C VAL A 194 4.95 -6.84 -5.99
N VAL A 195 3.74 -6.52 -5.50
CA VAL A 195 2.74 -7.52 -5.09
C VAL A 195 1.67 -7.58 -6.16
N CYS A 196 1.61 -8.71 -6.87
CA CYS A 196 0.68 -8.91 -7.98
C CYS A 196 -0.75 -9.22 -7.50
N GLN A 197 -1.40 -8.22 -6.89
CA GLN A 197 -2.78 -8.28 -6.38
C GLN A 197 -3.61 -7.11 -6.91
N GLY A 198 -4.96 -7.22 -6.81
CA GLY A 198 -5.87 -6.20 -7.30
C GLY A 198 -5.85 -6.03 -8.82
N HIS A 199 -6.43 -4.95 -9.31
CA HIS A 199 -6.59 -4.73 -10.74
C HIS A 199 -5.27 -4.46 -11.47
N TYR A 200 -4.27 -3.86 -10.81
CA TYR A 200 -2.94 -3.65 -11.41
C TYR A 200 -2.19 -4.96 -11.67
N ALA A 201 -2.50 -6.05 -10.93
CA ALA A 201 -1.92 -7.35 -11.18
C ALA A 201 -2.16 -7.87 -12.61
N LYS A 202 -3.24 -7.43 -13.28
CA LYS A 202 -3.58 -7.84 -14.65
C LYS A 202 -2.82 -7.07 -15.72
N GLU A 203 -2.38 -5.86 -15.40
CA GLU A 203 -1.78 -4.92 -16.34
C GLU A 203 -0.27 -4.79 -16.11
N ASP A 204 0.14 -4.65 -14.87
CA ASP A 204 1.49 -4.24 -14.47
C ASP A 204 2.31 -5.35 -13.79
N CYS A 205 1.77 -6.58 -13.69
CA CYS A 205 2.47 -7.73 -13.11
C CYS A 205 2.77 -8.85 -14.13
N PRO A 206 3.36 -8.52 -15.28
CA PRO A 206 3.85 -9.47 -16.25
C PRO A 206 5.32 -9.78 -16.00
N ALA A 207 5.91 -10.54 -16.90
CA ALA A 207 7.32 -10.93 -16.88
C ALA A 207 8.31 -9.72 -16.92
N ASN A 208 7.86 -8.51 -17.29
CA ASN A 208 8.69 -7.32 -17.42
C ASN A 208 8.31 -6.27 -16.35
N HIS A 209 8.78 -6.46 -15.12
CA HIS A 209 8.63 -5.50 -14.03
C HIS A 209 9.99 -4.85 -13.70
N SER A 210 9.94 -3.70 -13.04
CA SER A 210 11.13 -2.95 -12.62
C SER A 210 11.58 -3.29 -11.20
N ALA A 211 10.72 -3.93 -10.40
CA ALA A 211 10.98 -4.29 -9.01
C ALA A 211 12.10 -5.33 -8.86
N ASN A 212 12.76 -5.33 -7.70
CA ASN A 212 13.79 -6.31 -7.38
C ASN A 212 13.20 -7.70 -7.12
N PHE A 213 11.98 -7.75 -6.57
CA PHE A 213 11.26 -8.98 -6.30
C PHE A 213 9.81 -8.83 -6.75
N VAL A 214 9.22 -9.96 -7.15
CA VAL A 214 7.81 -10.08 -7.51
C VAL A 214 7.20 -11.19 -6.70
N VAL A 215 6.05 -10.94 -6.10
CA VAL A 215 5.26 -11.94 -5.40
C VAL A 215 3.83 -11.94 -5.93
N GLY A 216 3.23 -13.10 -6.08
CA GLY A 216 1.85 -13.26 -6.53
C GLY A 216 0.84 -12.81 -5.48
N SER A 217 1.23 -12.85 -4.20
CA SER A 217 0.41 -12.39 -3.09
C SER A 217 1.27 -11.86 -1.94
N VAL A 218 0.70 -10.97 -1.13
CA VAL A 218 1.39 -10.45 0.06
C VAL A 218 1.78 -11.57 1.02
N ALA A 219 1.00 -12.66 1.08
CA ALA A 219 1.28 -13.81 1.95
C ALA A 219 2.64 -14.45 1.69
N GLU A 220 3.16 -14.39 0.46
CA GLU A 220 4.46 -14.96 0.09
C GLU A 220 5.64 -14.26 0.79
N LEU A 221 5.47 -13.03 1.22
CA LEU A 221 6.49 -12.29 1.97
C LEU A 221 6.86 -12.96 3.30
N ARG A 222 6.03 -13.86 3.83
CA ARG A 222 6.36 -14.68 5.00
C ARG A 222 7.51 -15.65 4.79
N GLN A 223 7.84 -15.94 3.53
CA GLN A 223 8.98 -16.78 3.17
C GLN A 223 10.30 -15.99 3.09
N PHE A 224 10.22 -14.67 3.12
CA PHE A 224 11.39 -13.81 3.03
C PHE A 224 12.11 -13.81 4.38
N SER A 225 13.41 -13.97 4.31
CA SER A 225 14.29 -13.90 5.46
C SER A 225 15.21 -12.67 5.34
N ARG A 226 15.99 -12.42 6.37
CA ARG A 226 16.95 -11.33 6.34
C ARG A 226 17.96 -11.47 5.21
N GLU A 227 18.36 -12.70 4.90
CA GLU A 227 19.30 -13.04 3.83
C GLU A 227 18.76 -12.65 2.45
N THR A 228 17.45 -12.70 2.25
CA THR A 228 16.79 -12.25 1.00
C THR A 228 17.18 -10.82 0.65
N PHE A 229 17.30 -9.95 1.65
CA PHE A 229 17.60 -8.53 1.45
C PHE A 229 19.11 -8.22 1.41
N PHE A 230 19.95 -9.21 1.72
CA PHE A 230 21.41 -9.08 1.71
C PHE A 230 22.06 -10.25 0.96
N PRO A 231 21.84 -10.39 -0.35
CA PRO A 231 22.44 -11.50 -1.09
C PRO A 231 23.97 -11.45 -0.97
N LEU A 232 24.55 -12.54 -0.50
CA LEU A 232 26.00 -12.72 -0.50
C LEU A 232 26.49 -12.62 -1.96
N LYS A 233 27.51 -11.79 -2.22
CA LYS A 233 28.08 -11.46 -3.56
C LYS A 233 28.49 -12.65 -4.44
N ASN A 234 28.03 -13.88 -4.22
CA ASN A 234 28.42 -15.07 -4.95
C ASN A 234 27.24 -15.94 -5.44
N GLN A 235 26.01 -15.42 -5.43
CA GLN A 235 24.93 -16.08 -6.18
C GLN A 235 24.59 -15.18 -7.37
N SER A 236 25.25 -15.45 -8.51
CA SER A 236 24.72 -15.10 -9.81
C SER A 236 23.33 -15.73 -9.92
N ILE A 237 22.34 -14.90 -9.94
CA ILE A 237 20.97 -15.30 -10.25
C ILE A 237 21.00 -15.76 -11.71
N ASN A 238 20.89 -17.07 -11.91
CA ASN A 238 20.62 -17.66 -13.22
C ASN A 238 19.14 -17.49 -13.56
#